data_77790c06125763262959eff314841d2e
#
_entry.id   77790c06125763262959eff314841d2e
#
_cell.length_a   1.000
_cell.length_b   1.000
_cell.length_c   1.000
_cell.angle_alpha   90.00
_cell.angle_beta   90.00
_cell.angle_gamma   90.00
#
_symmetry.space_group_name_H-M   'P 1'
#
loop_
_entity.id
_entity.type
_entity.pdbx_description
1 polymer ?
#
loop_
_entity_poly.entity_id
_entity_poly.type
_entity_poly.pdbx_seq_one_letter_code
_entity_poly.pdbx_strand_id
1 'polypeptide(L)'
;VSSRSSFLLAPEPKSGKWVYPPQGDDTDKTDYMSIMPELTWTMDYSTAKADFDGYKNTKALIDADSKGLIQAPIAKLCYNYDPEQPGKWYIPAAGQLYLIHENFEEVQACLKAIGGQRFEYQYWNEYYCSSTGANNSYIYTLECNQNGTSSFGSHWIYSSYFYKTYPVRTLTF
;
A
#
# COMPACT_ATOMS: atom_id res chain seq x y z
N VAL A 1 -0.79 -22.21 -14.08
CA VAL A 1 0.28 -21.85 -13.15
C VAL A 1 0.25 -20.33 -13.04
N SER A 2 -0.38 -19.81 -12.00
CA SER A 2 -0.34 -18.38 -11.68
C SER A 2 1.13 -18.02 -11.43
N SER A 3 1.73 -17.22 -12.30
CA SER A 3 3.04 -16.65 -12.05
C SER A 3 2.86 -15.63 -10.92
N ARG A 4 3.06 -16.05 -9.67
CA ARG A 4 3.26 -15.12 -8.58
C ARG A 4 4.47 -14.29 -8.98
N SER A 5 4.26 -13.04 -9.36
CA SER A 5 5.36 -12.16 -9.75
C SER A 5 6.24 -11.95 -8.53
N SER A 6 7.51 -12.34 -8.64
CA SER A 6 8.51 -12.01 -7.63
C SER A 6 8.66 -10.50 -7.55
N PHE A 7 8.82 -9.96 -6.36
CA PHE A 7 9.02 -8.53 -6.16
C PHE A 7 10.12 -8.28 -5.12
N LEU A 8 10.77 -7.14 -5.27
CA LEU A 8 11.69 -6.60 -4.27
C LEU A 8 10.92 -5.73 -3.29
N LEU A 9 11.32 -5.75 -2.04
CA LEU A 9 10.87 -4.84 -1.01
C LEU A 9 11.94 -3.77 -0.78
N ALA A 10 11.54 -2.50 -0.71
CA ALA A 10 12.46 -1.43 -0.34
C ALA A 10 12.99 -1.63 1.10
N PRO A 11 14.23 -1.21 1.41
CA PRO A 11 14.78 -1.35 2.75
C PRO A 11 14.15 -0.39 3.77
N GLU A 12 13.42 0.63 3.31
CA GLU A 12 12.79 1.64 4.14
C GLU A 12 11.33 1.86 3.75
N PRO A 13 10.41 2.01 4.72
CA PRO A 13 9.04 2.40 4.43
C PRO A 13 8.94 3.87 4.06
N LYS A 14 7.85 4.23 3.39
CA LYS A 14 7.38 5.61 3.22
C LYS A 14 6.15 5.83 4.08
N SER A 15 5.98 7.05 4.56
CA SER A 15 4.85 7.44 5.42
C SER A 15 4.10 8.62 4.81
N GLY A 16 2.79 8.56 4.83
CA GLY A 16 1.93 9.62 4.30
C GLY A 16 0.45 9.23 4.35
N LYS A 17 -0.39 10.14 3.94
CA LYS A 17 -1.82 9.85 3.73
C LYS A 17 -1.98 8.98 2.47
N TRP A 18 -2.93 8.06 2.51
CA TRP A 18 -3.23 7.21 1.35
C TRP A 18 -3.87 8.03 0.24
N VAL A 19 -5.04 8.61 0.51
CA VAL A 19 -5.72 9.59 -0.35
C VAL A 19 -6.47 10.60 0.50
N TYR A 20 -6.73 11.78 -0.06
CA TYR A 20 -7.68 12.74 0.47
C TYR A 20 -8.21 13.66 -0.64
N PRO A 21 -9.39 14.31 -0.46
CA PRO A 21 -9.94 15.24 -1.43
C PRO A 21 -9.01 16.44 -1.67
N PRO A 22 -9.03 17.05 -2.86
CA PRO A 22 -8.17 18.18 -3.19
C PRO A 22 -8.37 19.39 -2.26
N GLN A 23 -9.57 19.54 -1.72
CA GLN A 23 -9.94 20.67 -0.85
C GLN A 23 -9.89 20.36 0.65
N GLY A 24 -9.33 19.21 1.01
CA GLY A 24 -8.69 19.05 2.32
C GLY A 24 -9.41 18.34 3.43
N ASP A 25 -10.74 18.24 3.58
CA ASP A 25 -11.25 17.83 4.88
C ASP A 25 -12.37 16.77 4.96
N ASP A 26 -13.03 16.40 3.89
CA ASP A 26 -14.16 15.46 3.99
C ASP A 26 -13.96 14.20 3.15
N THR A 27 -13.26 13.22 3.72
CA THR A 27 -13.06 11.90 3.09
C THR A 27 -14.32 11.05 3.08
N ASP A 28 -15.26 11.32 3.99
CA ASP A 28 -16.43 10.47 4.20
C ASP A 28 -17.46 10.53 3.07
N LYS A 29 -17.38 11.56 2.21
CA LYS A 29 -18.31 11.78 1.09
C LYS A 29 -17.70 11.61 -0.28
N THR A 30 -16.39 11.33 -0.36
CA THR A 30 -15.70 11.21 -1.65
C THR A 30 -15.94 9.82 -2.24
N ASP A 31 -16.49 9.78 -3.43
CA ASP A 31 -16.68 8.51 -4.17
C ASP A 31 -15.39 8.11 -4.90
N TYR A 32 -14.43 7.60 -4.12
CA TYR A 32 -13.13 7.15 -4.64
C TYR A 32 -13.25 6.05 -5.68
N MET A 33 -14.25 5.17 -5.57
CA MET A 33 -14.46 4.08 -6.53
C MET A 33 -14.81 4.63 -7.91
N SER A 34 -15.65 5.64 -7.99
CA SER A 34 -15.97 6.32 -9.26
C SER A 34 -14.83 7.17 -9.79
N ILE A 35 -14.02 7.79 -8.91
CA ILE A 35 -12.86 8.60 -9.29
C ILE A 35 -11.73 7.71 -9.85
N MET A 36 -11.55 6.53 -9.29
CA MET A 36 -10.46 5.60 -9.64
C MET A 36 -10.98 4.22 -10.04
N PRO A 37 -11.77 4.11 -11.12
CA PRO A 37 -12.35 2.82 -11.54
C PRO A 37 -11.29 1.80 -11.98
N GLU A 38 -10.08 2.24 -12.32
CA GLU A 38 -8.96 1.38 -12.71
C GLU A 38 -8.25 0.74 -11.51
N LEU A 39 -8.46 1.26 -10.30
CA LEU A 39 -7.92 0.67 -9.08
C LEU A 39 -8.70 -0.58 -8.72
N THR A 40 -8.04 -1.59 -8.16
CA THR A 40 -8.74 -2.78 -7.68
C THR A 40 -9.54 -2.45 -6.41
N TRP A 41 -10.85 -2.62 -6.49
CA TRP A 41 -11.80 -2.46 -5.40
C TRP A 41 -12.51 -3.78 -5.10
N THR A 42 -12.40 -4.30 -3.89
CA THR A 42 -13.09 -5.53 -3.51
C THR A 42 -13.24 -5.66 -2.01
N MET A 43 -14.41 -6.06 -1.54
CA MET A 43 -14.65 -6.41 -0.13
C MET A 43 -14.39 -7.90 0.14
N ASP A 44 -14.18 -8.69 -0.90
CA ASP A 44 -13.87 -10.12 -0.76
C ASP A 44 -12.37 -10.31 -0.47
N TYR A 45 -12.08 -10.83 0.71
CA TYR A 45 -10.71 -11.11 1.16
C TYR A 45 -9.96 -12.08 0.25
N SER A 46 -10.63 -13.06 -0.35
CA SER A 46 -10.01 -14.02 -1.27
C SER A 46 -9.55 -13.32 -2.54
N THR A 47 -10.38 -12.45 -3.08
CA THR A 47 -10.07 -11.62 -4.25
C THR A 47 -8.96 -10.62 -3.93
N ALA A 48 -9.00 -9.98 -2.76
CA ALA A 48 -7.95 -9.05 -2.33
C ALA A 48 -6.58 -9.75 -2.21
N LYS A 49 -6.53 -10.93 -1.58
CA LYS A 49 -5.31 -11.75 -1.46
C LYS A 49 -4.78 -12.25 -2.82
N ALA A 50 -5.60 -12.24 -3.85
CA ALA A 50 -5.21 -12.60 -5.21
C ALA A 50 -4.82 -11.37 -6.06
N ASP A 51 -4.98 -10.14 -5.55
CA ASP A 51 -4.56 -8.92 -6.23
C ASP A 51 -3.05 -8.72 -6.09
N PHE A 52 -2.35 -8.79 -7.23
CA PHE A 52 -0.92 -8.53 -7.36
C PHE A 52 -0.61 -7.32 -8.25
N ASP A 53 -1.63 -6.53 -8.59
CA ASP A 53 -1.55 -5.41 -9.53
C ASP A 53 -1.15 -4.08 -8.85
N GLY A 54 -0.21 -4.11 -7.90
CA GLY A 54 0.23 -2.94 -7.15
C GLY A 54 0.71 -1.79 -8.02
N TYR A 55 1.41 -2.08 -9.12
CA TYR A 55 1.82 -1.07 -10.10
C TYR A 55 0.61 -0.37 -10.74
N LYS A 56 -0.36 -1.14 -11.26
CA LYS A 56 -1.58 -0.61 -11.88
C LYS A 56 -2.37 0.24 -10.88
N ASN A 57 -2.56 -0.26 -9.67
CA ASN A 57 -3.27 0.44 -8.61
C ASN A 57 -2.58 1.75 -8.22
N THR A 58 -1.24 1.73 -8.03
CA THR A 58 -0.46 2.95 -7.74
C THR A 58 -0.55 3.96 -8.87
N LYS A 59 -0.51 3.50 -10.12
CA LYS A 59 -0.66 4.37 -11.28
C LYS A 59 -2.05 5.03 -11.31
N ALA A 60 -3.12 4.32 -10.99
CA ALA A 60 -4.47 4.90 -10.90
C ALA A 60 -4.53 6.03 -9.85
N LEU A 61 -3.87 5.86 -8.69
CA LEU A 61 -3.73 6.90 -7.67
C LEU A 61 -2.98 8.13 -8.21
N ILE A 62 -1.85 7.92 -8.89
CA ILE A 62 -1.04 9.00 -9.47
C ILE A 62 -1.81 9.74 -10.58
N ASP A 63 -2.52 9.01 -11.44
CA ASP A 63 -3.28 9.59 -12.55
C ASP A 63 -4.47 10.43 -12.03
N ALA A 64 -5.16 9.97 -10.98
CA ALA A 64 -6.24 10.74 -10.34
C ALA A 64 -5.71 12.00 -9.63
N ASP A 65 -4.56 11.91 -8.95
CA ASP A 65 -3.87 13.04 -8.33
C ASP A 65 -3.44 14.07 -9.38
N SER A 66 -2.83 13.64 -10.49
CA SER A 66 -2.38 14.52 -11.56
C SER A 66 -3.51 15.28 -12.26
N LYS A 67 -4.73 14.72 -12.24
CA LYS A 67 -5.96 15.36 -12.72
C LYS A 67 -6.60 16.29 -11.67
N GLY A 68 -6.04 16.39 -10.47
CA GLY A 68 -6.57 17.20 -9.38
C GLY A 68 -7.86 16.63 -8.75
N LEU A 69 -8.17 15.36 -8.97
CA LEU A 69 -9.38 14.70 -8.45
C LEU A 69 -9.22 14.26 -6.98
N ILE A 70 -7.99 13.94 -6.60
CA ILE A 70 -7.57 13.56 -5.24
C ILE A 70 -6.16 14.08 -4.98
N GLN A 71 -5.69 13.91 -3.75
CA GLN A 71 -4.26 13.94 -3.42
C GLN A 71 -3.85 12.56 -2.91
N ALA A 72 -2.74 12.00 -3.42
CA ALA A 72 -2.23 10.68 -3.09
C ALA A 72 -0.73 10.73 -2.69
N PRO A 73 -0.39 11.31 -1.52
CA PRO A 73 1.00 11.58 -1.16
C PRO A 73 1.87 10.34 -1.08
N ILE A 74 1.37 9.25 -0.45
CA ILE A 74 2.16 8.04 -0.27
C ILE A 74 2.43 7.33 -1.62
N ALA A 75 1.47 7.41 -2.56
CA ALA A 75 1.65 6.89 -3.91
C ALA A 75 2.77 7.65 -4.65
N LYS A 76 2.80 8.98 -4.52
CA LYS A 76 3.89 9.80 -5.09
C LYS A 76 5.25 9.45 -4.50
N LEU A 77 5.32 9.24 -3.18
CA LEU A 77 6.57 8.85 -2.51
C LEU A 77 7.08 7.50 -3.00
N CYS A 78 6.19 6.53 -3.21
CA CYS A 78 6.58 5.23 -3.74
C CYS A 78 6.96 5.31 -5.22
N TYR A 79 6.17 6.00 -6.04
CA TYR A 79 6.40 6.16 -7.48
C TYR A 79 7.75 6.85 -7.79
N ASN A 80 8.15 7.80 -6.95
CA ASN A 80 9.41 8.53 -7.05
C ASN A 80 10.49 8.02 -6.08
N TYR A 81 10.36 6.80 -5.56
CA TYR A 81 11.32 6.22 -4.63
C TYR A 81 12.74 6.18 -5.19
N ASP A 82 12.86 5.82 -6.46
CA ASP A 82 14.09 5.94 -7.24
C ASP A 82 13.90 7.08 -8.26
N PRO A 83 14.50 8.26 -8.03
CA PRO A 83 14.32 9.40 -8.91
C PRO A 83 14.92 9.22 -10.30
N GLU A 84 15.87 8.30 -10.48
CA GLU A 84 16.43 7.96 -11.79
C GLU A 84 15.52 7.02 -12.60
N GLN A 85 14.62 6.31 -11.91
CA GLN A 85 13.69 5.36 -12.51
C GLN A 85 12.27 5.55 -11.94
N PRO A 86 11.62 6.71 -12.10
CA PRO A 86 10.28 6.95 -11.56
C PRO A 86 9.29 5.93 -12.11
N GLY A 87 8.38 5.47 -11.26
CA GLY A 87 7.38 4.48 -11.60
C GLY A 87 7.83 3.02 -11.57
N LYS A 88 9.09 2.73 -11.26
CA LYS A 88 9.56 1.34 -11.06
C LYS A 88 9.16 0.79 -9.69
N TRP A 89 8.99 1.68 -8.72
CA TRP A 89 8.54 1.35 -7.37
C TRP A 89 7.09 1.80 -7.18
N TYR A 90 6.33 1.04 -6.41
CA TYR A 90 4.91 1.27 -6.22
C TYR A 90 4.43 0.75 -4.85
N ILE A 91 3.23 1.12 -4.43
CA ILE A 91 2.59 0.58 -3.22
C ILE A 91 2.22 -0.89 -3.49
N PRO A 92 2.55 -1.84 -2.61
CA PRO A 92 2.16 -3.23 -2.80
C PRO A 92 0.64 -3.37 -2.90
N ALA A 93 0.15 -4.23 -3.79
CA ALA A 93 -1.24 -4.65 -3.75
C ALA A 93 -1.53 -5.53 -2.53
N ALA A 94 -2.81 -5.76 -2.21
CA ALA A 94 -3.21 -6.54 -1.05
C ALA A 94 -2.63 -7.95 -1.04
N GLY A 95 -2.55 -8.63 -2.19
CA GLY A 95 -1.94 -9.95 -2.30
C GLY A 95 -0.44 -9.95 -2.04
N GLN A 96 0.28 -8.89 -2.49
CA GLN A 96 1.70 -8.72 -2.18
C GLN A 96 1.91 -8.46 -0.67
N LEU A 97 1.07 -7.61 -0.07
CA LEU A 97 1.12 -7.33 1.35
C LEU A 97 0.75 -8.57 2.19
N TYR A 98 -0.19 -9.38 1.70
CA TYR A 98 -0.55 -10.65 2.32
C TYR A 98 0.59 -11.69 2.27
N LEU A 99 1.36 -11.75 1.17
CA LEU A 99 2.58 -12.58 1.13
C LEU A 99 3.64 -12.14 2.15
N ILE A 100 3.78 -10.83 2.38
CA ILE A 100 4.64 -10.32 3.44
C ILE A 100 4.14 -10.80 4.81
N HIS A 101 2.81 -10.76 5.04
CA HIS A 101 2.21 -11.27 6.27
C HIS A 101 2.47 -12.77 6.47
N GLU A 102 2.28 -13.60 5.45
CA GLU A 102 2.51 -15.05 5.54
C GLU A 102 3.97 -15.43 5.80
N ASN A 103 4.93 -14.56 5.40
CA ASN A 103 6.37 -14.78 5.55
C ASN A 103 7.00 -13.70 6.45
N PHE A 104 6.25 -13.24 7.46
CA PHE A 104 6.59 -12.03 8.20
C PHE A 104 7.94 -12.14 8.94
N GLU A 105 8.23 -13.27 9.57
CA GLU A 105 9.47 -13.50 10.30
C GLU A 105 10.69 -13.48 9.37
N GLU A 106 10.60 -14.12 8.21
CA GLU A 106 11.65 -14.15 7.20
C GLU A 106 11.89 -12.76 6.61
N VAL A 107 10.82 -12.01 6.34
CA VAL A 107 10.92 -10.62 5.84
C VAL A 107 11.58 -9.73 6.88
N GLN A 108 11.21 -9.86 8.15
CA GLN A 108 11.85 -9.13 9.26
C GLN A 108 13.33 -9.47 9.40
N ALA A 109 13.70 -10.75 9.27
CA ALA A 109 15.08 -11.20 9.31
C ALA A 109 15.90 -10.67 8.11
N CYS A 110 15.34 -10.70 6.92
CA CYS A 110 15.97 -10.15 5.71
C CYS A 110 16.21 -8.64 5.82
N LEU A 111 15.19 -7.87 6.24
CA LEU A 111 15.35 -6.42 6.45
C LEU A 111 16.46 -6.12 7.46
N LYS A 112 16.50 -6.85 8.58
CA LYS A 112 17.56 -6.73 9.57
C LYS A 112 18.96 -7.01 8.98
N ALA A 113 19.07 -8.08 8.17
CA ALA A 113 20.34 -8.52 7.60
C ALA A 113 20.93 -7.49 6.63
N ILE A 114 20.08 -6.75 5.89
CA ILE A 114 20.54 -5.70 4.95
C ILE A 114 20.66 -4.33 5.61
N GLY A 115 20.44 -4.21 6.94
CA GLY A 115 20.44 -2.93 7.64
C GLY A 115 19.24 -2.05 7.33
N GLY A 116 18.18 -2.61 6.78
CA GLY A 116 16.90 -1.94 6.52
C GLY A 116 16.07 -1.76 7.78
N GLN A 117 15.08 -0.89 7.70
CA GLN A 117 14.10 -0.71 8.77
C GLN A 117 13.13 -1.90 8.79
N ARG A 118 12.88 -2.46 9.96
CA ARG A 118 11.89 -3.54 10.13
C ARG A 118 10.49 -2.97 10.24
N PHE A 119 9.48 -3.81 9.98
CA PHE A 119 8.12 -3.51 10.38
C PHE A 119 8.06 -3.41 11.90
N GLU A 120 7.44 -2.36 12.43
CA GLU A 120 7.42 -2.04 13.85
C GLU A 120 6.00 -1.93 14.37
N TYR A 121 5.78 -2.41 15.60
CA TYR A 121 4.58 -2.11 16.35
C TYR A 121 4.60 -0.65 16.76
N GLN A 122 3.50 0.05 16.48
CA GLN A 122 3.33 1.43 16.92
C GLN A 122 2.08 1.51 17.82
N TYR A 123 2.22 2.17 18.94
CA TYR A 123 1.17 2.25 19.98
C TYR A 123 -0.12 2.93 19.50
N TRP A 124 -0.06 3.75 18.43
CA TRP A 124 -1.16 4.50 17.88
C TRP A 124 -1.26 4.32 16.36
N ASN A 125 -2.01 3.28 15.93
CA ASN A 125 -2.57 3.18 14.58
C ASN A 125 -1.61 3.39 13.40
N GLU A 126 -0.38 2.85 13.43
CA GLU A 126 0.43 2.79 12.23
C GLU A 126 0.19 1.48 11.49
N TYR A 127 -0.59 1.60 10.42
CA TYR A 127 -0.88 0.51 9.52
C TYR A 127 -0.02 0.61 8.27
N TYR A 128 0.43 -0.52 7.76
CA TYR A 128 1.10 -0.60 6.46
C TYR A 128 0.04 -0.82 5.40
N CYS A 129 -0.17 0.17 4.55
CA CYS A 129 -1.25 0.15 3.55
C CYS A 129 -0.83 -0.58 2.27
N SER A 130 -1.84 -1.20 1.64
CA SER A 130 -1.77 -1.64 0.25
C SER A 130 -2.30 -0.56 -0.70
N SER A 131 -2.15 -0.82 -2.00
CA SER A 131 -2.80 -0.04 -3.06
C SER A 131 -4.20 -0.56 -3.42
N THR A 132 -4.68 -1.63 -2.80
CA THR A 132 -5.99 -2.24 -3.06
C THR A 132 -7.02 -1.65 -2.12
N GLY A 133 -8.10 -1.09 -2.69
CA GLY A 133 -9.25 -0.59 -1.94
C GLY A 133 -10.23 -1.71 -1.58
N ALA A 134 -10.87 -1.62 -0.42
CA ALA A 134 -11.99 -2.47 -0.08
C ALA A 134 -13.31 -1.81 -0.53
N ASN A 135 -13.48 -0.54 -0.25
CA ASN A 135 -14.59 0.32 -0.70
C ASN A 135 -14.21 1.80 -0.52
N ASN A 136 -15.16 2.71 -0.69
CA ASN A 136 -14.91 4.15 -0.52
C ASN A 136 -14.38 4.57 0.86
N SER A 137 -14.46 3.70 1.85
CA SER A 137 -14.07 4.01 3.24
C SER A 137 -12.92 3.15 3.77
N TYR A 138 -12.52 2.08 3.09
CA TYR A 138 -11.54 1.13 3.59
C TYR A 138 -10.51 0.71 2.55
N ILE A 139 -9.26 0.51 3.00
CA ILE A 139 -8.16 -0.11 2.25
C ILE A 139 -7.63 -1.33 3.00
N TYR A 140 -6.97 -2.24 2.28
CA TYR A 140 -6.30 -3.36 2.90
C TYR A 140 -4.99 -2.94 3.54
N THR A 141 -4.71 -3.49 4.73
CA THR A 141 -3.56 -3.13 5.55
C THR A 141 -2.92 -4.34 6.22
N LEU A 142 -1.66 -4.17 6.59
CA LEU A 142 -0.94 -5.05 7.52
C LEU A 142 -0.65 -4.25 8.78
N GLU A 143 -0.92 -4.84 9.94
CA GLU A 143 -0.63 -4.32 11.27
C GLU A 143 0.45 -5.17 11.93
N CYS A 144 1.39 -4.54 12.61
CA CYS A 144 2.34 -5.23 13.47
C CYS A 144 1.80 -5.29 14.89
N ASN A 145 1.78 -6.47 15.47
CA ASN A 145 1.29 -6.71 16.83
C ASN A 145 2.41 -6.53 17.87
N GLN A 146 2.05 -6.26 19.13
CA GLN A 146 3.00 -6.13 20.24
C GLN A 146 3.88 -7.38 20.44
N ASN A 147 3.36 -8.56 20.16
CA ASN A 147 4.07 -9.84 20.30
C ASN A 147 5.03 -10.15 19.13
N GLY A 148 5.22 -9.20 18.20
CA GLY A 148 6.11 -9.36 17.05
C GLY A 148 5.52 -10.14 15.87
N THR A 149 4.23 -10.49 15.92
CA THR A 149 3.50 -11.06 14.79
C THR A 149 2.87 -9.96 13.93
N SER A 150 2.20 -10.32 12.85
CA SER A 150 1.41 -9.40 12.04
C SER A 150 -0.03 -9.86 11.89
N SER A 151 -0.90 -8.93 11.52
CA SER A 151 -2.29 -9.18 11.13
C SER A 151 -2.56 -8.54 9.78
N PHE A 152 -3.34 -9.21 8.94
CA PHE A 152 -3.81 -8.68 7.66
C PHE A 152 -5.31 -8.38 7.76
N GLY A 153 -5.70 -7.17 7.40
CA GLY A 153 -7.08 -6.72 7.51
C GLY A 153 -7.39 -5.54 6.62
N SER A 154 -8.40 -4.77 6.98
CA SER A 154 -8.74 -3.51 6.33
C SER A 154 -8.91 -2.40 7.35
N HIS A 155 -8.56 -1.18 6.95
CA HIS A 155 -8.61 0.00 7.81
C HIS A 155 -9.23 1.19 7.08
N TRP A 156 -9.77 2.15 7.86
CA TRP A 156 -10.48 3.33 7.36
C TRP A 156 -9.59 4.26 6.55
N ILE A 157 -10.10 4.77 5.42
CA ILE A 157 -9.48 5.85 4.64
C ILE A 157 -9.95 7.19 5.23
N TYR A 158 -9.30 7.68 6.28
CA TYR A 158 -9.58 9.03 6.79
C TYR A 158 -8.44 9.99 6.45
N SER A 159 -8.79 11.24 6.18
CA SER A 159 -7.80 12.31 5.92
C SER A 159 -6.85 12.56 7.09
N SER A 160 -7.24 12.17 8.31
CA SER A 160 -6.42 12.30 9.52
C SER A 160 -5.41 11.16 9.70
N TYR A 161 -5.60 10.01 9.02
CA TYR A 161 -4.70 8.87 9.21
C TYR A 161 -3.47 8.95 8.30
N PHE A 162 -2.30 8.72 8.92
CA PHE A 162 -1.06 8.46 8.24
C PHE A 162 -0.83 6.96 8.17
N TYR A 163 -0.41 6.50 7.01
CA TYR A 163 -0.05 5.12 6.75
C TYR A 163 1.44 5.02 6.50
N LYS A 164 2.00 3.85 6.77
CA LYS A 164 3.29 3.43 6.22
C LYS A 164 3.05 2.51 5.04
N THR A 165 4.05 2.37 4.19
CA THR A 165 4.13 1.32 3.19
C THR A 165 5.57 1.09 2.82
N TYR A 166 5.93 -0.15 2.51
CA TYR A 166 7.20 -0.46 1.88
C TYR A 166 6.99 -0.43 0.37
N PRO A 167 7.64 0.47 -0.36
CA PRO A 167 7.63 0.39 -1.81
C PRO A 167 8.10 -0.98 -2.29
N VAL A 168 7.45 -1.51 -3.31
CA VAL A 168 7.83 -2.76 -3.94
C VAL A 168 8.11 -2.53 -5.43
N ARG A 169 8.93 -3.42 -6.03
CA ARG A 169 9.27 -3.39 -7.44
C ARG A 169 9.18 -4.79 -8.00
N THR A 170 8.46 -4.99 -9.09
CA THR A 170 8.41 -6.28 -9.80
C THR A 170 9.78 -6.63 -10.37
N LEU A 171 10.19 -7.88 -10.19
CA LEU A 171 11.34 -8.45 -10.87
C LEU A 171 10.87 -9.00 -12.22
N THR A 172 11.50 -8.53 -13.29
CA THR A 172 11.39 -9.11 -14.63
C THR A 172 12.69 -9.84 -14.93
N PHE A 173 12.59 -11.14 -15.18
CA PHE A 173 13.70 -11.99 -15.58
C PHE A 173 13.70 -12.20 -17.08
#